data_09a23d989aced03477eeedb35e491c3f
#
_entry.id   09a23d989aced03477eeedb35e491c3f
#
_cell.length_a   1.000
_cell.length_b   1.000
_cell.length_c   1.000
_cell.angle_alpha   90.00
_cell.angle_beta   90.00
_cell.angle_gamma   90.00
#
_symmetry.space_group_name_H-M   'P 1'
#
loop_
_entity.id
_entity.type
_entity.pdbx_description
1 polymer ?
#
loop_
_entity_poly.entity_id
_entity_poly.type
_entity_poly.pdbx_seq_one_letter_code
_entity_poly.pdbx_strand_id
1 'polypeptide(L)'
;MTKITDLKPDHKNARKRTDRSASLIQESLERYGAARSIVIDEDGRVLAGNGTIEGAKAAGLENVRIIESDGKEIIAIKRTGLTEDQKVGLALADNRASDLSDWDASMLHHLSMEHEIDPWFEPEDLTELMDDRTDAEAPEDFKDVDEDLETEHRCPSCGYEWSGKAK
;
A
#
# COMPACT_ATOMS: atom_id res chain seq x y z
N MET A 1 6.11 -22.98 15.55
CA MET A 1 4.97 -22.32 14.88
C MET A 1 5.47 -20.96 14.47
N THR A 2 5.40 -20.61 13.19
CA THR A 2 5.91 -19.33 12.68
C THR A 2 5.04 -18.19 13.20
N LYS A 3 5.67 -17.08 13.59
CA LYS A 3 4.97 -15.88 14.02
C LYS A 3 4.73 -14.96 12.84
N ILE A 4 3.67 -14.18 12.90
CA ILE A 4 3.37 -13.17 11.87
C ILE A 4 4.47 -12.09 11.79
N THR A 5 5.21 -11.90 12.89
CA THR A 5 6.35 -10.99 12.97
C THR A 5 7.60 -11.49 12.25
N ASP A 6 7.66 -12.79 11.95
CA ASP A 6 8.78 -13.39 11.22
C ASP A 6 8.66 -13.15 9.72
N LEU A 7 7.47 -12.74 9.25
CA LEU A 7 7.22 -12.42 7.85
C LEU A 7 7.67 -11.00 7.50
N LYS A 8 8.27 -10.87 6.34
CA LYS A 8 8.81 -9.60 5.81
C LYS A 8 7.81 -8.99 4.83
N PRO A 9 7.39 -7.73 5.01
CA PRO A 9 6.57 -7.05 4.00
C PRO A 9 7.34 -6.92 2.68
N ASP A 10 6.63 -6.95 1.56
CA ASP A 10 7.24 -6.64 0.27
C ASP A 10 7.41 -5.12 0.13
N HIS A 11 8.66 -4.66 0.05
CA HIS A 11 9.00 -3.25 -0.16
C HIS A 11 8.72 -2.77 -1.60
N LYS A 12 8.52 -3.70 -2.55
CA LYS A 12 8.11 -3.43 -3.93
C LYS A 12 6.60 -3.58 -4.14
N ASN A 13 5.81 -3.62 -3.07
CA ASN A 13 4.37 -3.74 -3.18
C ASN A 13 3.76 -2.49 -3.82
N ALA A 14 3.28 -2.63 -5.06
CA ALA A 14 2.66 -1.56 -5.81
C ALA A 14 1.19 -1.30 -5.43
N ARG A 15 0.63 -2.02 -4.46
CA ARG A 15 -0.76 -1.83 -4.01
C ARG A 15 -0.79 -0.86 -2.83
N LYS A 16 -1.42 0.31 -3.00
CA LYS A 16 -1.72 1.27 -1.94
C LYS A 16 -3.06 0.96 -1.30
N ARG A 17 -3.12 1.02 0.02
CA ARG A 17 -4.36 0.89 0.77
C ARG A 17 -4.81 2.25 1.29
N THR A 18 -6.09 2.55 1.10
CA THR A 18 -6.73 3.65 1.82
C THR A 18 -6.93 3.26 3.28
N ASP A 19 -7.06 4.25 4.17
CA ASP A 19 -7.37 4.00 5.59
C ASP A 19 -8.66 3.18 5.75
N ARG A 20 -9.63 3.42 4.87
CA ARG A 20 -10.88 2.66 4.84
C ARG A 20 -10.67 1.19 4.45
N SER A 21 -9.83 0.91 3.47
CA SER A 21 -9.47 -0.47 3.10
C SER A 21 -8.76 -1.18 4.26
N ALA A 22 -7.79 -0.52 4.90
CA ALA A 22 -7.06 -1.07 6.04
C ALA A 22 -7.99 -1.39 7.22
N SER A 23 -8.89 -0.45 7.58
CA SER A 23 -9.88 -0.65 8.65
C SER A 23 -10.84 -1.79 8.32
N LEU A 24 -11.29 -1.92 7.07
CA LEU A 24 -12.19 -2.99 6.66
C LEU A 24 -11.52 -4.38 6.75
N ILE A 25 -10.25 -4.49 6.38
CA ILE A 25 -9.48 -5.73 6.52
C ILE A 25 -9.35 -6.10 8.00
N GLN A 26 -8.98 -5.17 8.86
CA GLN A 26 -8.87 -5.39 10.30
C GLN A 26 -10.20 -5.85 10.88
N GLU A 27 -11.29 -5.11 10.63
CA GLU A 27 -12.64 -5.45 11.12
C GLU A 27 -13.11 -6.83 10.65
N SER A 28 -12.83 -7.19 9.39
CA SER A 28 -13.12 -8.52 8.85
C SER A 28 -12.39 -9.62 9.60
N LEU A 29 -11.10 -9.40 9.91
CA LEU A 29 -10.29 -10.36 10.67
C LEU A 29 -10.72 -10.48 12.12
N GLU A 30 -11.13 -9.39 12.75
CA GLU A 30 -11.68 -9.41 14.14
C GLU A 30 -13.03 -10.13 14.20
N ARG A 31 -13.93 -9.89 13.25
CA ARG A 31 -15.28 -10.48 13.23
C ARG A 31 -15.32 -11.94 12.79
N TYR A 32 -14.52 -12.29 11.79
CA TYR A 32 -14.61 -13.59 11.11
C TYR A 32 -13.36 -14.43 11.27
N GLY A 33 -12.26 -13.86 11.78
CA GLY A 33 -10.95 -14.49 11.83
C GLY A 33 -10.28 -14.61 10.46
N ALA A 34 -9.08 -15.16 10.41
CA ALA A 34 -8.36 -15.37 9.17
C ALA A 34 -9.07 -16.39 8.27
N ALA A 35 -9.45 -15.98 7.08
CA ALA A 35 -10.21 -16.78 6.12
C ALA A 35 -9.55 -16.87 4.74
N ARG A 36 -8.53 -16.05 4.43
CA ARG A 36 -7.76 -16.14 3.19
C ARG A 36 -6.28 -16.43 3.46
N SER A 37 -5.63 -17.05 2.48
CA SER A 37 -4.19 -17.27 2.50
C SER A 37 -3.42 -16.04 2.01
N ILE A 38 -2.14 -16.04 2.31
CA ILE A 38 -1.13 -15.14 1.73
C ILE A 38 -0.14 -15.98 0.94
N VAL A 39 0.65 -15.36 0.08
CA VAL A 39 1.77 -16.02 -0.62
C VAL A 39 3.06 -15.40 -0.13
N ILE A 40 4.02 -16.26 0.21
CA ILE A 40 5.37 -15.85 0.64
C ILE A 40 6.41 -16.58 -0.21
N ASP A 41 7.60 -16.00 -0.30
CA ASP A 41 8.77 -16.67 -0.87
C ASP A 41 9.52 -17.51 0.18
N GLU A 42 10.62 -18.13 -0.23
CA GLU A 42 11.50 -18.97 0.61
C GLU A 42 12.15 -18.19 1.75
N ASP A 43 12.30 -16.87 1.61
CA ASP A 43 12.87 -15.97 2.62
C ASP A 43 11.81 -15.39 3.57
N GLY A 44 10.55 -15.75 3.40
CA GLY A 44 9.40 -15.27 4.18
C GLY A 44 8.93 -13.86 3.80
N ARG A 45 9.28 -13.36 2.61
CA ARG A 45 8.75 -12.11 2.08
C ARG A 45 7.35 -12.34 1.53
N VAL A 46 6.44 -11.43 1.84
CA VAL A 46 5.04 -11.52 1.47
C VAL A 46 4.84 -11.01 0.03
N LEU A 47 4.73 -11.93 -0.93
CA LEU A 47 4.50 -11.62 -2.34
C LEU A 47 3.05 -11.17 -2.59
N ALA A 48 2.07 -11.79 -1.90
CA ALA A 48 0.67 -11.40 -1.97
C ALA A 48 0.02 -11.46 -0.58
N GLY A 49 -0.82 -10.46 -0.27
CA GLY A 49 -1.53 -10.36 1.01
C GLY A 49 -0.85 -9.48 2.06
N ASN A 50 -0.03 -8.49 1.67
CA ASN A 50 0.57 -7.52 2.58
C ASN A 50 -0.48 -6.84 3.47
N GLY A 51 -1.65 -6.43 2.91
CA GLY A 51 -2.76 -5.88 3.69
C GLY A 51 -3.36 -6.85 4.69
N THR A 52 -3.41 -8.13 4.35
CA THR A 52 -3.89 -9.18 5.25
C THR A 52 -2.97 -9.32 6.46
N ILE A 53 -1.64 -9.28 6.25
CA ILE A 53 -0.66 -9.34 7.34
C ILE A 53 -0.72 -8.11 8.24
N GLU A 54 -0.84 -6.92 7.67
CA GLU A 54 -0.99 -5.68 8.45
C GLU A 54 -2.28 -5.68 9.28
N GLY A 55 -3.42 -6.01 8.66
CA GLY A 55 -4.69 -6.12 9.35
C GLY A 55 -4.68 -7.23 10.41
N ALA A 56 -4.01 -8.35 10.16
CA ALA A 56 -3.89 -9.45 11.12
C ALA A 56 -3.06 -9.04 12.34
N LYS A 57 -1.97 -8.28 12.16
CA LYS A 57 -1.21 -7.70 13.28
C LYS A 57 -2.08 -6.74 14.09
N ALA A 58 -2.83 -5.86 13.43
CA ALA A 58 -3.74 -4.91 14.07
C ALA A 58 -4.87 -5.61 14.82
N ALA A 59 -5.40 -6.72 14.29
CA ALA A 59 -6.41 -7.57 14.92
C ALA A 59 -5.85 -8.52 16.01
N GLY A 60 -4.54 -8.45 16.33
CA GLY A 60 -3.91 -9.25 17.38
C GLY A 60 -3.67 -10.72 17.02
N LEU A 61 -3.69 -11.08 15.76
CA LEU A 61 -3.32 -12.42 15.29
C LEU A 61 -1.79 -12.58 15.32
N GLU A 62 -1.30 -13.67 15.89
CA GLU A 62 0.14 -13.86 16.06
C GLU A 62 0.73 -15.01 15.24
N ASN A 63 -0.05 -16.05 14.97
CA ASN A 63 0.48 -17.30 14.43
C ASN A 63 0.18 -17.45 12.94
N VAL A 64 1.15 -18.00 12.21
CA VAL A 64 1.05 -18.34 10.80
C VAL A 64 1.29 -19.83 10.62
N ARG A 65 0.44 -20.49 9.80
CA ARG A 65 0.68 -21.85 9.31
C ARG A 65 1.23 -21.72 7.89
N ILE A 66 2.44 -22.19 7.67
CA ILE A 66 3.04 -22.27 6.34
C ILE A 66 2.73 -23.64 5.74
N ILE A 67 2.35 -23.64 4.48
CA ILE A 67 2.12 -24.82 3.63
C ILE A 67 2.99 -24.63 2.40
N GLU A 68 3.93 -25.53 2.16
CA GLU A 68 4.74 -25.53 0.95
C GLU A 68 3.91 -26.11 -0.20
N SER A 69 3.95 -25.46 -1.35
CA SER A 69 3.22 -25.87 -2.56
C SER A 69 4.10 -25.68 -3.79
N ASP A 70 3.98 -26.61 -4.74
CA ASP A 70 4.65 -26.52 -6.06
C ASP A 70 3.80 -25.77 -7.11
N GLY A 71 2.69 -25.15 -6.67
CA GLY A 71 1.79 -24.35 -7.51
C GLY A 71 0.85 -25.17 -8.42
N LYS A 72 0.81 -26.51 -8.27
CA LYS A 72 -0.04 -27.38 -9.12
C LYS A 72 -1.43 -27.67 -8.54
N GLU A 73 -1.68 -27.19 -7.33
CA GLU A 73 -2.97 -27.35 -6.64
C GLU A 73 -3.42 -26.04 -6.00
N ILE A 74 -4.74 -25.89 -5.86
CA ILE A 74 -5.33 -24.77 -5.12
C ILE A 74 -5.44 -25.15 -3.65
N ILE A 75 -4.90 -24.30 -2.76
CA ILE A 75 -5.04 -24.46 -1.32
C ILE A 75 -6.31 -23.74 -0.86
N ALA A 76 -7.29 -24.49 -0.38
CA ALA A 76 -8.56 -23.97 0.10
C ALA A 76 -8.60 -23.94 1.63
N ILE A 77 -8.94 -22.79 2.21
CA ILE A 77 -9.19 -22.66 3.65
C ILE A 77 -10.65 -22.96 3.93
N LYS A 78 -10.94 -24.12 4.54
CA LYS A 78 -12.30 -24.48 4.94
C LYS A 78 -12.63 -23.89 6.30
N ARG A 79 -13.56 -22.94 6.33
CA ARG A 79 -14.11 -22.39 7.58
C ARG A 79 -15.39 -23.13 7.96
N THR A 80 -15.50 -23.51 9.24
CA THR A 80 -16.68 -24.16 9.81
C THR A 80 -17.26 -23.31 10.94
N GLY A 81 -18.56 -23.46 11.20
CA GLY A 81 -19.22 -22.76 12.32
C GLY A 81 -19.62 -21.30 12.04
N LEU A 82 -19.48 -20.82 10.80
CA LEU A 82 -19.98 -19.50 10.41
C LEU A 82 -21.48 -19.55 10.16
N THR A 83 -22.22 -18.54 10.64
CA THR A 83 -23.62 -18.30 10.25
C THR A 83 -23.72 -17.86 8.80
N GLU A 84 -24.90 -17.88 8.19
CA GLU A 84 -25.09 -17.40 6.81
C GLU A 84 -24.73 -15.90 6.67
N ASP A 85 -25.11 -15.07 7.64
CA ASP A 85 -24.74 -13.64 7.64
C ASP A 85 -23.23 -13.43 7.73
N GLN A 86 -22.52 -14.26 8.50
CA GLN A 86 -21.06 -14.21 8.59
C GLN A 86 -20.39 -14.65 7.27
N LYS A 87 -20.94 -15.63 6.58
CA LYS A 87 -20.45 -16.05 5.25
C LYS A 87 -20.61 -14.93 4.23
N VAL A 88 -21.80 -14.31 4.18
CA VAL A 88 -22.07 -13.16 3.31
C VAL A 88 -21.15 -11.99 3.66
N GLY A 89 -21.05 -11.64 4.94
CA GLY A 89 -20.20 -10.55 5.40
C GLY A 89 -18.73 -10.76 5.05
N LEU A 90 -18.21 -11.97 5.23
CA LEU A 90 -16.84 -12.32 4.88
C LEU A 90 -16.58 -12.17 3.36
N ALA A 91 -17.48 -12.68 2.52
CA ALA A 91 -17.35 -12.59 1.07
C ALA A 91 -17.39 -11.12 0.58
N LEU A 92 -18.30 -10.32 1.14
CA LEU A 92 -18.40 -8.89 0.80
C LEU A 92 -17.16 -8.10 1.27
N ALA A 93 -16.67 -8.37 2.47
CA ALA A 93 -15.50 -7.68 3.01
C ALA A 93 -14.23 -7.97 2.18
N ASP A 94 -14.05 -9.22 1.73
CA ASP A 94 -12.89 -9.61 0.93
C ASP A 94 -12.84 -8.87 -0.41
N ASN A 95 -13.97 -8.82 -1.13
CA ASN A 95 -14.08 -8.09 -2.40
C ASN A 95 -13.94 -6.58 -2.19
N ARG A 96 -14.68 -6.04 -1.22
CA ARG A 96 -14.69 -4.59 -0.98
C ARG A 96 -13.36 -4.02 -0.55
N ALA A 97 -12.56 -4.77 0.22
CA ALA A 97 -11.22 -4.34 0.60
C ALA A 97 -10.30 -4.18 -0.62
N SER A 98 -10.48 -5.00 -1.64
CA SER A 98 -9.75 -4.90 -2.91
C SER A 98 -10.18 -3.67 -3.72
N ASP A 99 -11.50 -3.42 -3.83
CA ASP A 99 -12.06 -2.25 -4.55
C ASP A 99 -11.60 -0.91 -3.95
N LEU A 100 -11.36 -0.87 -2.64
CA LEU A 100 -10.94 0.33 -1.92
C LEU A 100 -9.43 0.55 -1.89
N SER A 101 -8.66 -0.23 -2.65
CA SER A 101 -7.22 -0.08 -2.75
C SER A 101 -6.82 0.38 -4.14
N ASP A 102 -5.78 1.22 -4.22
CA ASP A 102 -5.27 1.80 -5.45
C ASP A 102 -3.91 1.25 -5.84
N TRP A 103 -3.46 1.56 -7.04
CA TRP A 103 -2.12 1.27 -7.49
C TRP A 103 -1.16 2.43 -7.21
N ASP A 104 0.06 2.10 -6.82
CA ASP A 104 1.16 3.05 -6.77
C ASP A 104 1.79 3.20 -8.16
N ALA A 105 1.37 4.23 -8.90
CA ALA A 105 1.86 4.47 -10.25
C ALA A 105 3.40 4.62 -10.31
N SER A 106 4.03 5.22 -9.27
CA SER A 106 5.49 5.34 -9.20
C SER A 106 6.17 3.98 -9.02
N MET A 107 5.60 3.13 -8.17
CA MET A 107 6.12 1.78 -7.97
C MET A 107 5.89 0.91 -9.20
N LEU A 108 4.71 1.00 -9.85
CA LEU A 108 4.45 0.29 -11.11
C LEU A 108 5.42 0.71 -12.20
N HIS A 109 5.69 2.01 -12.34
CA HIS A 109 6.68 2.49 -13.30
C HIS A 109 8.09 1.95 -12.99
N HIS A 110 8.49 1.96 -11.72
CA HIS A 110 9.77 1.36 -11.32
C HIS A 110 9.84 -0.14 -11.64
N LEU A 111 8.77 -0.88 -11.36
CA LEU A 111 8.68 -2.31 -11.68
C LEU A 111 8.74 -2.57 -13.18
N SER A 112 8.11 -1.73 -14.03
CA SER A 112 8.15 -1.88 -15.49
C SER A 112 9.54 -1.70 -16.08
N MET A 113 10.41 -0.94 -15.40
CA MET A 113 11.81 -0.77 -15.83
C MET A 113 12.70 -1.97 -15.48
N GLU A 114 12.35 -2.74 -14.45
CA GLU A 114 13.16 -3.85 -13.94
C GLU A 114 12.60 -5.23 -14.31
N HIS A 115 11.30 -5.32 -14.56
CA HIS A 115 10.57 -6.58 -14.74
C HIS A 115 9.59 -6.48 -15.91
N GLU A 116 9.30 -7.62 -16.53
CA GLU A 116 8.25 -7.73 -17.53
C GLU A 116 6.88 -7.74 -16.81
N ILE A 117 6.14 -6.63 -16.90
CA ILE A 117 4.80 -6.50 -16.31
C ILE A 117 3.67 -6.43 -17.35
N ASP A 118 3.99 -6.37 -18.63
CA ASP A 118 3.05 -6.28 -19.76
C ASP A 118 1.96 -7.37 -19.76
N PRO A 119 2.19 -8.60 -19.25
CA PRO A 119 1.12 -9.58 -19.12
C PRO A 119 0.00 -9.18 -18.15
N TRP A 120 0.25 -8.19 -17.28
CA TRP A 120 -0.66 -7.76 -16.21
C TRP A 120 -1.16 -6.33 -16.36
N PHE A 121 -0.43 -5.49 -17.12
CA PHE A 121 -0.75 -4.09 -17.37
C PHE A 121 -0.48 -3.76 -18.83
N GLU A 122 -1.51 -3.36 -19.55
CA GLU A 122 -1.34 -2.81 -20.89
C GLU A 122 -0.72 -1.40 -20.82
N PRO A 123 -0.06 -0.90 -21.88
CA PRO A 123 0.52 0.45 -21.88
C PRO A 123 -0.50 1.55 -21.56
N GLU A 124 -1.75 1.36 -21.95
CA GLU A 124 -2.87 2.26 -21.69
C GLU A 124 -3.19 2.31 -20.19
N ASP A 125 -3.21 1.17 -19.48
CA ASP A 125 -3.45 1.10 -18.03
C ASP A 125 -2.40 1.90 -17.26
N LEU A 126 -1.13 1.76 -17.67
CA LEU A 126 -0.03 2.50 -17.04
C LEU A 126 -0.14 4.01 -17.30
N THR A 127 -0.57 4.39 -18.50
CA THR A 127 -0.76 5.79 -18.89
C THR A 127 -1.87 6.42 -18.05
N GLU A 128 -3.04 5.78 -17.92
CA GLU A 128 -4.15 6.25 -17.08
C GLU A 128 -3.72 6.44 -15.62
N LEU A 129 -3.02 5.45 -15.04
CA LEU A 129 -2.53 5.52 -13.67
C LEU A 129 -1.49 6.63 -13.44
N MET A 130 -0.79 7.05 -14.50
CA MET A 130 0.18 8.15 -14.44
C MET A 130 -0.48 9.51 -14.69
N ASP A 131 -1.50 9.59 -15.55
CA ASP A 131 -2.23 10.82 -15.86
C ASP A 131 -3.13 11.26 -14.70
N ASP A 132 -3.74 10.33 -13.95
CA ASP A 132 -4.53 10.61 -12.75
C ASP A 132 -3.71 11.35 -11.65
N ARG A 133 -2.39 11.41 -11.78
CA ARG A 133 -1.50 12.21 -10.93
C ARG A 133 -1.36 13.67 -11.38
N THR A 134 -1.77 13.99 -12.61
CA THR A 134 -1.69 15.36 -13.15
C THR A 134 -2.89 16.22 -12.77
N ASP A 135 -3.99 15.60 -12.29
CA ASP A 135 -5.18 16.27 -11.79
C ASP A 135 -5.07 16.79 -10.33
N ALA A 136 -3.88 16.71 -9.72
CA ALA A 136 -3.60 17.59 -8.60
C ALA A 136 -3.61 19.01 -9.15
N GLU A 137 -4.76 19.71 -9.04
CA GLU A 137 -4.88 21.13 -9.38
C GLU A 137 -3.64 21.85 -8.85
N ALA A 138 -2.85 22.39 -9.78
CA ALA A 138 -1.80 23.32 -9.41
C ALA A 138 -2.47 24.41 -8.56
N PRO A 139 -1.90 24.78 -7.38
CA PRO A 139 -2.50 25.82 -6.56
C PRO A 139 -2.76 27.03 -7.45
N GLU A 140 -4.01 27.52 -7.45
CA GLU A 140 -4.50 28.59 -8.33
C GLU A 140 -3.71 29.89 -8.21
N ASP A 141 -2.83 30.00 -7.20
CA ASP A 141 -1.98 31.16 -6.99
C ASP A 141 -0.63 30.74 -6.40
N PHE A 142 0.38 30.69 -7.25
CA PHE A 142 1.72 31.05 -6.77
C PHE A 142 1.66 32.55 -6.49
N LYS A 143 1.69 32.93 -5.21
CA LYS A 143 1.93 34.34 -4.87
C LYS A 143 3.21 34.75 -5.57
N ASP A 144 3.09 35.66 -6.52
CA ASP A 144 4.25 36.36 -7.07
C ASP A 144 5.00 36.94 -5.87
N VAL A 145 6.14 36.37 -5.57
CA VAL A 145 7.03 36.95 -4.55
C VAL A 145 7.70 38.09 -5.29
N ASP A 146 7.25 39.32 -5.01
CA ASP A 146 7.88 40.52 -5.52
C ASP A 146 9.38 40.45 -5.27
N GLU A 147 10.18 40.87 -6.25
CA GLU A 147 11.65 40.91 -6.16
C GLU A 147 12.16 41.88 -5.04
N ASP A 148 11.26 42.69 -4.44
CA ASP A 148 11.50 43.58 -3.32
C ASP A 148 11.23 42.89 -1.96
N LEU A 149 11.91 41.80 -1.68
CA LEU A 149 11.96 41.22 -0.34
C LEU A 149 12.81 42.14 0.55
N GLU A 150 12.20 42.90 1.48
CA GLU A 150 12.93 43.62 2.52
C GLU A 150 13.74 42.60 3.34
N THR A 151 15.07 42.67 3.18
CA THR A 151 16.01 41.85 3.92
C THR A 151 16.51 42.59 5.17
N GLU A 152 16.48 41.93 6.32
CA GLU A 152 16.91 42.52 7.59
C GLU A 152 18.44 42.59 7.75
N HIS A 153 19.15 41.75 7.01
CA HIS A 153 20.59 41.59 7.14
C HIS A 153 21.30 41.52 5.80
N ARG A 154 22.48 42.17 5.71
CA ARG A 154 23.35 42.07 4.53
C ARG A 154 24.77 41.71 4.95
N CYS A 155 25.37 40.76 4.28
CA CYS A 155 26.76 40.38 4.51
C CYS A 155 27.72 41.47 4.03
N PRO A 156 28.58 42.05 4.89
CA PRO A 156 29.47 43.13 4.49
C PRO A 156 30.64 42.66 3.58
N SER A 157 30.85 41.35 3.47
CA SER A 157 31.95 40.77 2.68
C SER A 157 31.53 40.38 1.27
N CYS A 158 30.32 39.80 1.09
CA CYS A 158 29.87 39.29 -0.23
C CYS A 158 28.55 39.89 -0.73
N GLY A 159 27.90 40.77 0.09
CA GLY A 159 26.66 41.41 -0.28
C GLY A 159 25.41 40.56 -0.22
N TYR A 160 25.50 39.29 0.23
CA TYR A 160 24.35 38.41 0.38
C TYR A 160 23.38 38.96 1.43
N GLU A 161 22.10 38.95 1.09
CA GLU A 161 21.02 39.49 1.94
C GLU A 161 20.11 38.36 2.44
N TRP A 162 19.68 38.43 3.71
CA TRP A 162 18.79 37.43 4.31
C TRP A 162 17.91 38.04 5.40
N SER A 163 16.80 37.38 5.73
CA SER A 163 15.92 37.69 6.86
C SER A 163 15.91 36.53 7.85
N GLY A 164 15.77 36.87 9.17
CA GLY A 164 15.75 35.90 10.24
C GLY A 164 17.11 35.68 10.93
N LYS A 165 17.11 34.85 12.00
CA LYS A 165 18.31 34.62 12.82
C LYS A 165 19.34 33.78 12.05
N ALA A 166 20.56 34.28 11.97
CA ALA A 166 21.71 33.47 11.56
C ALA A 166 21.89 32.30 12.53
N LYS A 167 22.04 31.08 11.98
CA LYS A 167 22.38 29.87 12.74
C LYS A 167 23.87 29.82 13.00
#